data_dc3f4b90cfaeedf612b69e07768d1c92
#
_entry.id   dc3f4b90cfaeedf612b69e07768d1c92
#
_cell.length_a   1.000
_cell.length_b   1.000
_cell.length_c   1.000
_cell.angle_alpha   90.00
_cell.angle_beta   90.00
_cell.angle_gamma   90.00
#
_symmetry.space_group_name_H-M   'P 1'
#
loop_
_entity.id
_entity.type
_entity.pdbx_description
1 polymer ?
#
loop_
_entity_poly.entity_id
_entity_poly.type
_entity_poly.pdbx_seq_one_letter_code
_entity_poly.pdbx_strand_id
1 'polypeptide(L)'
;LNFYTEKLELLAADYSEFKNYTLNMHEHDYDRSVDEILIELDDMIQKVWYNRHLNLRYKVEFHGEKVAPEIWEGALASAKKVEDKFGKENLCWDDFEWGMLNGKVSALRWVLGEEWDMLDT
;
A
#
# COMPACT_ATOMS: atom_id res chain seq x y z
N LEU A 1 -6.93 37.04 17.04
CA LEU A 1 -5.56 36.71 17.46
C LEU A 1 -5.56 35.59 18.49
N ASN A 2 -6.37 35.73 19.54
CA ASN A 2 -6.44 34.75 20.61
C ASN A 2 -6.88 33.37 20.08
N PHE A 3 -7.83 33.35 19.16
CA PHE A 3 -8.31 32.11 18.57
C PHE A 3 -7.18 31.34 17.85
N TYR A 4 -6.38 32.05 17.08
CA TYR A 4 -5.26 31.39 16.34
C TYR A 4 -4.16 30.95 17.30
N THR A 5 -3.89 31.73 18.32
CA THR A 5 -2.88 31.38 19.31
C THR A 5 -3.27 30.11 20.07
N GLU A 6 -4.52 30.03 20.54
CA GLU A 6 -5.04 28.86 21.22
C GLU A 6 -5.00 27.62 20.33
N LYS A 7 -5.39 27.79 19.06
CA LYS A 7 -5.36 26.69 18.11
C LYS A 7 -3.95 26.19 17.85
N LEU A 8 -2.98 27.10 17.75
CA LEU A 8 -1.58 26.72 17.57
C LEU A 8 -1.03 25.99 18.80
N GLU A 9 -1.41 26.42 20.00
CA GLU A 9 -1.03 25.76 21.25
C GLU A 9 -1.60 24.34 21.32
N LEU A 10 -2.87 24.16 20.95
CA LEU A 10 -3.51 22.86 20.92
C LEU A 10 -2.85 21.94 19.88
N LEU A 11 -2.53 22.45 18.71
CA LEU A 11 -1.84 21.69 17.69
C LEU A 11 -0.44 21.28 18.14
N ALA A 12 0.26 22.15 18.85
CA ALA A 12 1.57 21.85 19.40
C ALA A 12 1.50 20.76 20.47
N ALA A 13 0.48 20.80 21.33
CA ALA A 13 0.25 19.76 22.33
C ALA A 13 -0.07 18.42 21.68
N ASP A 14 -0.96 18.40 20.70
CA ASP A 14 -1.30 17.20 19.93
C ASP A 14 -0.06 16.62 19.24
N TYR A 15 0.76 17.47 18.66
CA TYR A 15 1.99 17.03 18.01
C TYR A 15 2.94 16.37 18.99
N SER A 16 3.14 16.97 20.16
CA SER A 16 4.02 16.44 21.20
C SER A 16 3.55 15.09 21.71
N GLU A 17 2.26 14.95 22.00
CA GLU A 17 1.68 13.67 22.43
C GLU A 17 1.78 12.61 21.36
N PHE A 18 1.43 12.95 20.13
CA PHE A 18 1.49 12.05 19.00
C PHE A 18 2.92 11.60 18.74
N LYS A 19 3.87 12.53 18.77
CA LYS A 19 5.29 12.24 18.58
C LYS A 19 5.80 11.25 19.64
N ASN A 20 5.52 11.54 20.92
CA ASN A 20 5.97 10.71 22.01
C ASN A 20 5.37 9.30 21.93
N TYR A 21 4.07 9.20 21.66
CA TYR A 21 3.41 7.92 21.48
C TYR A 21 4.03 7.13 20.35
N THR A 22 4.22 7.75 19.20
CA THR A 22 4.72 7.08 18.00
C THR A 22 6.17 6.64 18.15
N LEU A 23 7.03 7.52 18.66
CA LEU A 23 8.46 7.22 18.78
C LEU A 23 8.78 6.24 19.90
N ASN A 24 7.91 6.11 20.89
CA ASN A 24 8.12 5.21 22.03
C ASN A 24 7.44 3.86 21.84
N MET A 25 6.75 3.64 20.75
CA MET A 25 6.11 2.34 20.47
C MET A 25 7.10 1.19 20.47
N HIS A 26 8.31 1.42 19.99
CA HIS A 26 9.34 0.38 19.94
C HIS A 26 9.86 -0.03 21.32
N GLU A 27 9.53 0.73 22.38
CA GLU A 27 9.90 0.36 23.75
C GLU A 27 9.03 -0.77 24.31
N HIS A 28 7.95 -1.09 23.64
CA HIS A 28 7.19 -2.29 23.96
C HIS A 28 7.91 -3.52 23.40
N ASP A 29 7.76 -4.66 24.05
CA ASP A 29 8.46 -5.89 23.72
C ASP A 29 8.01 -6.52 22.40
N TYR A 30 7.62 -5.71 21.43
CA TYR A 30 7.07 -6.27 20.21
C TYR A 30 7.43 -5.43 18.99
N ASP A 31 8.51 -5.83 18.34
CA ASP A 31 8.83 -5.38 17.00
C ASP A 31 8.43 -6.48 16.01
N ARG A 32 7.99 -6.08 14.83
CA ARG A 32 7.67 -7.05 13.79
C ARG A 32 8.96 -7.74 13.33
N SER A 33 8.89 -9.04 13.13
CA SER A 33 10.00 -9.79 12.54
C SER A 33 10.12 -9.51 11.05
N VAL A 34 11.28 -9.81 10.47
CA VAL A 34 11.47 -9.70 9.02
C VAL A 34 10.45 -10.58 8.29
N ASP A 35 10.19 -11.77 8.77
CA ASP A 35 9.22 -12.67 8.15
C ASP A 35 7.81 -12.09 8.15
N GLU A 36 7.39 -11.49 9.26
CA GLU A 36 6.08 -10.82 9.34
C GLU A 36 6.00 -9.66 8.34
N ILE A 37 7.06 -8.88 8.23
CA ILE A 37 7.12 -7.75 7.30
C ILE A 37 7.03 -8.24 5.84
N LEU A 38 7.75 -9.32 5.52
CA LEU A 38 7.74 -9.89 4.18
C LEU A 38 6.36 -10.43 3.78
N ILE A 39 5.66 -11.08 4.72
CA ILE A 39 4.31 -11.60 4.47
C ILE A 39 3.35 -10.43 4.18
N GLU A 40 3.40 -9.38 5.00
CA GLU A 40 2.53 -8.22 4.82
C GLU A 40 2.84 -7.49 3.51
N LEU A 41 4.12 -7.32 3.22
CA LEU A 41 4.55 -6.69 1.96
C LEU A 41 4.09 -7.50 0.75
N ASP A 42 4.22 -8.81 0.80
CA ASP A 42 3.77 -9.67 -0.31
C ASP A 42 2.28 -9.51 -0.57
N ASP A 43 1.47 -9.48 0.48
CA ASP A 43 0.02 -9.25 0.35
C ASP A 43 -0.28 -7.91 -0.33
N MET A 44 0.42 -6.87 0.06
CA MET A 44 0.23 -5.54 -0.53
C MET A 44 0.69 -5.48 -1.98
N ILE A 45 1.80 -6.12 -2.30
CA ILE A 45 2.31 -6.21 -3.68
C ILE A 45 1.31 -6.94 -4.56
N GLN A 46 0.69 -8.01 -4.09
CA GLN A 46 -0.34 -8.74 -4.83
C GLN A 46 -1.52 -7.82 -5.15
N LYS A 47 -1.95 -6.99 -4.20
CA LYS A 47 -3.03 -6.02 -4.41
C LYS A 47 -2.66 -4.96 -5.43
N VAL A 48 -1.44 -4.42 -5.34
CA VAL A 48 -0.95 -3.43 -6.33
C VAL A 48 -0.91 -4.06 -7.72
N TRP A 49 -0.37 -5.25 -7.83
CA TRP A 49 -0.32 -5.99 -9.09
C TRP A 49 -1.73 -6.20 -9.66
N TYR A 50 -2.67 -6.60 -8.82
CA TYR A 50 -4.04 -6.87 -9.25
C TYR A 50 -4.70 -5.64 -9.86
N ASN A 51 -4.53 -4.47 -9.26
CA ASN A 51 -5.10 -3.24 -9.80
C ASN A 51 -4.49 -2.89 -11.17
N ARG A 52 -3.19 -3.08 -11.32
CA ARG A 52 -2.52 -2.90 -12.62
C ARG A 52 -3.03 -3.91 -13.65
N HIS A 53 -3.26 -5.12 -13.22
CA HIS A 53 -3.83 -6.16 -14.06
C HIS A 53 -5.23 -5.80 -14.56
N LEU A 54 -6.08 -5.23 -13.70
CA LEU A 54 -7.41 -4.75 -14.10
C LEU A 54 -7.30 -3.65 -15.16
N ASN A 55 -6.35 -2.73 -15.01
CA ASN A 55 -6.12 -1.69 -16.00
C ASN A 55 -5.68 -2.30 -17.34
N LEU A 56 -4.87 -3.32 -17.32
CA LEU A 56 -4.45 -4.01 -18.53
C LEU A 56 -5.61 -4.77 -19.18
N ARG A 57 -6.47 -5.42 -18.37
CA ARG A 57 -7.70 -6.05 -18.90
C ARG A 57 -8.55 -5.05 -19.65
N TYR A 58 -8.73 -3.86 -19.09
CA TYR A 58 -9.51 -2.82 -19.73
C TYR A 58 -8.91 -2.46 -21.10
N LYS A 59 -7.59 -2.31 -21.16
CA LYS A 59 -6.91 -2.00 -22.42
C LYS A 59 -7.03 -3.12 -23.43
N VAL A 60 -6.92 -4.36 -23.00
CA VAL A 60 -7.07 -5.53 -23.90
C VAL A 60 -8.49 -5.61 -24.45
N GLU A 61 -9.50 -5.42 -23.61
CA GLU A 61 -10.90 -5.52 -24.01
C GLU A 61 -11.40 -4.35 -24.86
N PHE A 62 -10.97 -3.13 -24.53
CA PHE A 62 -11.57 -1.92 -25.08
C PHE A 62 -10.62 -1.08 -25.93
N HIS A 63 -9.32 -1.29 -25.87
CA HIS A 63 -8.34 -0.47 -26.58
C HIS A 63 -7.42 -1.26 -27.50
N GLY A 64 -7.72 -2.52 -27.75
CA GLY A 64 -6.99 -3.33 -28.72
C GLY A 64 -5.57 -3.72 -28.31
N GLU A 65 -5.22 -3.55 -27.04
CA GLU A 65 -3.94 -4.01 -26.52
C GLU A 65 -3.82 -5.53 -26.72
N LYS A 66 -2.63 -5.98 -27.11
CA LYS A 66 -2.40 -7.41 -27.37
C LYS A 66 -1.37 -7.97 -26.42
N VAL A 67 -1.69 -9.14 -25.86
CA VAL A 67 -0.79 -9.89 -24.98
C VAL A 67 -0.71 -11.32 -25.50
N ALA A 68 0.47 -11.91 -25.45
CA ALA A 68 0.65 -13.30 -25.87
C ALA A 68 -0.31 -14.22 -25.09
N PRO A 69 -0.99 -15.18 -25.76
CA PRO A 69 -2.01 -16.00 -25.12
C PRO A 69 -1.55 -16.72 -23.85
N GLU A 70 -0.35 -17.26 -23.83
CA GLU A 70 0.17 -17.99 -22.67
C GLU A 70 0.41 -17.05 -21.49
N ILE A 71 0.91 -15.86 -21.77
CA ILE A 71 1.14 -14.83 -20.75
C ILE A 71 -0.21 -14.37 -20.19
N TRP A 72 -1.19 -14.19 -21.06
CA TRP A 72 -2.54 -13.77 -20.67
C TRP A 72 -3.24 -14.81 -19.79
N GLU A 73 -3.15 -16.07 -20.16
CA GLU A 73 -3.71 -17.16 -19.34
C GLU A 73 -3.08 -17.20 -17.95
N GLY A 74 -1.76 -17.04 -17.87
CA GLY A 74 -1.04 -17.01 -16.61
C GLY A 74 -1.46 -15.81 -15.75
N ALA A 75 -1.65 -14.66 -16.37
CA ALA A 75 -2.10 -13.46 -15.67
C ALA A 75 -3.53 -13.63 -15.12
N LEU A 76 -4.43 -14.21 -15.92
CA LEU A 76 -5.80 -14.49 -15.48
C LEU A 76 -5.83 -15.48 -14.32
N ALA A 77 -5.01 -16.52 -14.37
CA ALA A 77 -4.92 -17.49 -13.28
C ALA A 77 -4.38 -16.87 -12.00
N SER A 78 -3.37 -16.01 -12.11
CA SER A 78 -2.82 -15.28 -10.95
C SER A 78 -3.85 -14.32 -10.37
N ALA A 79 -4.59 -13.62 -11.22
CA ALA A 79 -5.66 -12.71 -10.77
C ALA A 79 -6.73 -13.46 -9.99
N LYS A 80 -7.11 -14.65 -10.46
CA LYS A 80 -8.08 -15.48 -9.76
C LYS A 80 -7.60 -15.89 -8.38
N LYS A 81 -6.32 -16.23 -8.24
CA LYS A 81 -5.74 -16.56 -6.93
C LYS A 81 -5.83 -15.37 -5.96
N VAL A 82 -5.56 -14.15 -6.45
CA VAL A 82 -5.67 -12.94 -5.63
C VAL A 82 -7.12 -12.71 -5.22
N GLU A 83 -8.06 -12.87 -6.15
CA GLU A 83 -9.50 -12.76 -5.87
C GLU A 83 -9.96 -13.77 -4.82
N ASP A 84 -9.51 -15.00 -4.93
CA ASP A 84 -9.86 -16.06 -3.98
C ASP A 84 -9.26 -15.79 -2.60
N LYS A 85 -8.07 -15.21 -2.55
CA LYS A 85 -7.38 -14.93 -1.30
C LYS A 85 -7.98 -13.75 -0.54
N PHE A 86 -8.26 -12.64 -1.20
CA PHE A 86 -8.67 -11.40 -0.54
C PHE A 86 -10.14 -11.07 -0.64
N GLY A 87 -10.84 -11.70 -1.58
CA GLY A 87 -12.21 -11.34 -1.92
C GLY A 87 -12.26 -10.20 -2.91
N LYS A 88 -12.98 -10.39 -3.99
CA LYS A 88 -13.06 -9.42 -5.08
C LYS A 88 -13.58 -8.05 -4.63
N GLU A 89 -14.49 -8.06 -3.67
CA GLU A 89 -15.07 -6.85 -3.08
C GLU A 89 -14.05 -6.02 -2.29
N ASN A 90 -12.95 -6.61 -1.89
CA ASN A 90 -11.89 -5.96 -1.14
C ASN A 90 -10.73 -5.49 -2.03
N LEU A 91 -10.88 -5.61 -3.34
CA LEU A 91 -9.84 -5.31 -4.33
C LEU A 91 -10.22 -4.12 -5.20
N CYS A 92 -10.78 -3.09 -4.57
CA CYS A 92 -11.18 -1.85 -5.23
C CYS A 92 -10.73 -0.68 -4.36
N TRP A 93 -10.04 0.28 -4.93
CA TRP A 93 -9.47 1.41 -4.20
C TRP A 93 -9.82 2.72 -4.88
N ASP A 94 -10.22 3.71 -4.07
CA ASP A 94 -10.28 5.10 -4.54
C ASP A 94 -8.85 5.69 -4.55
N ASP A 95 -8.72 6.93 -4.98
CA ASP A 95 -7.40 7.56 -5.12
C ASP A 95 -6.64 7.65 -3.80
N PHE A 96 -7.34 7.96 -2.71
CA PHE A 96 -6.73 8.04 -1.38
C PHE A 96 -6.24 6.66 -0.92
N GLU A 97 -7.10 5.67 -1.02
CA GLU A 97 -6.77 4.30 -0.62
C GLU A 97 -5.64 3.72 -1.45
N TRP A 98 -5.63 4.03 -2.75
CA TRP A 98 -4.56 3.62 -3.65
C TRP A 98 -3.23 4.25 -3.26
N GLY A 99 -3.23 5.55 -2.95
CA GLY A 99 -2.03 6.23 -2.45
C GLY A 99 -1.55 5.64 -1.14
N MET A 100 -2.47 5.32 -0.23
CA MET A 100 -2.12 4.67 1.04
C MET A 100 -1.48 3.31 0.83
N LEU A 101 -2.05 2.49 -0.03
CA LEU A 101 -1.51 1.16 -0.32
C LEU A 101 -0.09 1.25 -0.87
N ASN A 102 0.13 2.13 -1.83
CA ASN A 102 1.46 2.34 -2.40
C ASN A 102 2.45 2.92 -1.39
N GLY A 103 1.99 3.82 -0.54
CA GLY A 103 2.80 4.39 0.54
C GLY A 103 3.24 3.33 1.55
N LYS A 104 2.34 2.42 1.91
CA LYS A 104 2.66 1.29 2.80
C LYS A 104 3.71 0.38 2.16
N VAL A 105 3.57 0.05 0.89
CA VAL A 105 4.56 -0.74 0.16
C VAL A 105 5.92 -0.06 0.18
N SER A 106 5.96 1.23 -0.10
CA SER A 106 7.19 2.01 -0.08
C SER A 106 7.85 2.00 1.30
N ALA A 107 7.06 2.18 2.34
CA ALA A 107 7.57 2.20 3.71
C ALA A 107 8.17 0.85 4.12
N LEU A 108 7.49 -0.24 3.81
CA LEU A 108 8.00 -1.58 4.13
C LEU A 108 9.25 -1.92 3.34
N ARG A 109 9.34 -1.49 2.09
CA ARG A 109 10.56 -1.63 1.29
C ARG A 109 11.72 -0.86 1.91
N TRP A 110 11.46 0.35 2.39
CA TRP A 110 12.48 1.14 3.06
C TRP A 110 12.97 0.43 4.32
N VAL A 111 12.07 -0.12 5.12
CA VAL A 111 12.43 -0.90 6.31
C VAL A 111 13.33 -2.07 5.96
N LEU A 112 13.14 -2.68 4.81
CA LEU A 112 13.91 -3.81 4.32
C LEU A 112 15.20 -3.40 3.57
N GLY A 113 15.51 -2.12 3.54
CA GLY A 113 16.80 -1.63 3.03
C GLY A 113 16.76 -0.91 1.70
N GLU A 114 15.58 -0.75 1.08
CA GLU A 114 15.48 0.02 -0.16
C GLU A 114 15.45 1.52 0.13
N GLU A 115 15.92 2.30 -0.82
CA GLU A 115 15.84 3.75 -0.73
C GLU A 115 14.40 4.23 -0.95
N TRP A 116 14.10 5.43 -0.44
CA TRP A 116 12.80 6.05 -0.67
C TRP A 116 12.57 6.30 -2.16
N ASP A 117 11.99 7.29 -2.56
CA ASP A 117 11.80 7.86 -3.90
C ASP A 117 11.66 6.88 -5.08
N MET A 118 11.12 5.70 -4.85
CA MET A 118 10.75 4.78 -5.92
C MET A 118 9.39 5.22 -6.45
N LEU A 119 9.36 6.34 -7.17
CA LEU A 119 8.13 6.93 -7.69
C LEU A 119 7.64 6.28 -8.98
N ASP A 120 8.39 5.40 -9.53
CA ASP A 120 8.11 4.71 -10.78
C ASP A 120 7.28 3.45 -10.63
N THR A 121 6.67 3.30 -9.51
CA THR A 121 5.82 2.12 -9.23
C THR A 121 4.51 2.12 -9.99
#